data_ab9df32cd9ba9a9e525dd3d932797af3
#
_entry.id   ab9df32cd9ba9a9e525dd3d932797af3
#
_cell.length_a   1.000
_cell.length_b   1.000
_cell.length_c   1.000
_cell.angle_alpha   90.00
_cell.angle_beta   90.00
_cell.angle_gamma   90.00
#
_symmetry.space_group_name_H-M   'P 1'
#
loop_
_entity.id
_entity.type
_entity.pdbx_description
1 polymer ?
#
loop_
_entity_poly.entity_id
_entity_poly.type
_entity_poly.pdbx_seq_one_letter_code
_entity_poly.pdbx_strand_id
1 'polypeptide(L)'
;MAINKQQLVKDYEEAFGRNAALPIAFWHSDTPIAKPEKIGGSFIPVLEDVRCGYPVSLDAETMLCGGGKCYCGLAPLPAYVPTFVSEKEHYKASAELVEKAISHMDIQVSPYRYINFQRLDLMDEGIDYYGVLIFASPDVLSGLVSWAYYDNASQDAVAVPWGSGCSATIRAVIRENELMGRQCFIGFFDPTVRPNVNKNELMFAIPKSRLEEMAEYIRDTCLFNGKAWQKVRERINPE
;
A
#
# COMPACT_ATOMS: atom_id res chain seq x y z
N MET A 1 -13.48 -16.84 -5.05
CA MET A 1 -12.65 -17.54 -6.09
C MET A 1 -11.28 -16.85 -6.09
N ALA A 2 -10.17 -17.60 -6.20
CA ALA A 2 -8.87 -16.95 -6.31
C ALA A 2 -8.82 -16.10 -7.59
N ILE A 3 -8.37 -14.85 -7.47
CA ILE A 3 -8.27 -13.94 -8.60
C ILE A 3 -7.18 -14.41 -9.57
N ASN A 4 -7.44 -14.33 -10.86
CA ASN A 4 -6.39 -14.47 -11.87
C ASN A 4 -5.58 -13.18 -11.92
N LYS A 5 -4.39 -13.18 -11.33
CA LYS A 5 -3.51 -12.00 -11.20
C LYS A 5 -3.15 -11.40 -12.56
N GLN A 6 -2.86 -12.25 -13.55
CA GLN A 6 -2.51 -11.82 -14.91
C GLN A 6 -3.68 -11.12 -15.61
N GLN A 7 -4.90 -11.67 -15.47
CA GLN A 7 -6.09 -11.03 -16.03
C GLN A 7 -6.39 -9.69 -15.33
N LEU A 8 -6.25 -9.64 -14.00
CA LEU A 8 -6.44 -8.40 -13.26
C LEU A 8 -5.46 -7.31 -13.71
N VAL A 9 -4.17 -7.65 -13.84
CA VAL A 9 -3.17 -6.68 -14.29
C VAL A 9 -3.46 -6.21 -15.70
N LYS A 10 -3.88 -7.10 -16.60
CA LYS A 10 -4.29 -6.73 -17.96
C LYS A 10 -5.49 -5.78 -17.96
N ASP A 11 -6.52 -6.07 -17.15
CA ASP A 11 -7.69 -5.20 -17.03
C ASP A 11 -7.33 -3.85 -16.42
N TYR A 12 -6.41 -3.83 -15.45
CA TYR A 12 -5.88 -2.60 -14.86
C TYR A 12 -5.13 -1.76 -15.90
N GLU A 13 -4.23 -2.34 -16.68
CA GLU A 13 -3.51 -1.62 -17.75
C GLU A 13 -4.47 -1.11 -18.84
N GLU A 14 -5.50 -1.88 -19.18
CA GLU A 14 -6.53 -1.44 -20.12
C GLU A 14 -7.33 -0.27 -19.56
N ALA A 15 -7.64 -0.26 -18.25
CA ALA A 15 -8.39 0.79 -17.58
C ALA A 15 -7.59 2.09 -17.39
N PHE A 16 -6.34 1.99 -16.94
CA PHE A 16 -5.52 3.14 -16.54
C PHE A 16 -4.46 3.54 -17.58
N GLY A 17 -4.08 2.63 -18.48
CA GLY A 17 -3.02 2.82 -19.45
C GLY A 17 -1.64 2.45 -18.92
N ARG A 18 -0.66 2.40 -19.82
CA ARG A 18 0.69 1.88 -19.53
C ARG A 18 1.56 2.80 -18.67
N ASN A 19 1.18 4.07 -18.52
CA ASN A 19 1.91 5.03 -17.70
C ASN A 19 1.46 5.00 -16.22
N ALA A 20 0.35 4.31 -15.90
CA ALA A 20 -0.02 4.05 -14.52
C ALA A 20 0.90 2.98 -13.91
N ALA A 21 1.33 3.19 -12.66
CA ALA A 21 2.16 2.22 -11.97
C ALA A 21 1.39 0.92 -11.71
N LEU A 22 2.00 -0.22 -11.98
CA LEU A 22 1.41 -1.52 -11.69
C LEU A 22 1.35 -1.79 -10.19
N PRO A 23 0.35 -2.56 -9.73
CA PRO A 23 0.19 -2.91 -8.33
C PRO A 23 1.40 -3.71 -7.80
N ILE A 24 1.86 -3.35 -6.61
CA ILE A 24 2.90 -4.04 -5.85
C ILE A 24 2.23 -4.88 -4.76
N ALA A 25 2.33 -6.20 -4.83
CA ALA A 25 1.86 -7.10 -3.80
C ALA A 25 2.89 -7.25 -2.68
N PHE A 26 2.42 -7.55 -1.44
CA PHE A 26 3.31 -7.81 -0.32
C PHE A 26 2.77 -8.89 0.61
N TRP A 27 3.69 -9.67 1.20
CA TRP A 27 3.38 -10.80 2.07
C TRP A 27 4.55 -11.13 3.01
N HIS A 28 4.28 -11.90 4.05
CA HIS A 28 5.32 -12.47 4.91
C HIS A 28 5.70 -13.89 4.50
N SER A 29 6.96 -14.27 4.71
CA SER A 29 7.44 -15.66 4.57
C SER A 29 8.74 -15.87 5.35
N ASP A 30 9.14 -17.14 5.50
CA ASP A 30 10.44 -17.53 6.04
C ASP A 30 11.54 -17.60 4.98
N THR A 31 11.17 -17.45 3.70
CA THR A 31 12.10 -17.46 2.57
C THR A 31 12.07 -16.11 1.86
N PRO A 32 13.22 -15.42 1.71
CA PRO A 32 13.28 -14.19 0.96
C PRO A 32 13.19 -14.49 -0.56
N ILE A 33 12.53 -13.61 -1.31
CA ILE A 33 12.47 -13.68 -2.79
C ILE A 33 13.61 -12.91 -3.46
N ALA A 34 14.30 -12.08 -2.69
CA ALA A 34 15.50 -11.36 -3.09
C ALA A 34 16.47 -11.31 -1.90
N LYS A 35 17.75 -11.10 -2.15
CA LYS A 35 18.74 -10.94 -1.08
C LYS A 35 18.39 -9.67 -0.27
N PRO A 36 18.12 -9.78 1.06
CA PRO A 36 17.89 -8.61 1.87
C PRO A 36 19.10 -7.67 1.91
N GLU A 37 18.85 -6.39 1.68
CA GLU A 37 19.88 -5.35 1.73
C GLU A 37 19.62 -4.39 2.88
N LYS A 38 20.69 -3.84 3.47
CA LYS A 38 20.60 -2.95 4.60
C LYS A 38 20.07 -1.58 4.17
N ILE A 39 18.95 -1.17 4.73
CA ILE A 39 18.28 0.09 4.43
C ILE A 39 18.40 1.02 5.63
N GLY A 40 19.07 2.16 5.43
CA GLY A 40 19.14 3.24 6.41
C GLY A 40 17.98 4.22 6.25
N GLY A 41 17.21 4.45 7.31
CA GLY A 41 16.06 5.36 7.25
C GLY A 41 14.78 4.71 6.70
N SER A 42 13.97 5.46 5.95
CA SER A 42 12.73 4.93 5.37
C SER A 42 13.00 3.87 4.32
N PHE A 43 12.22 2.78 4.32
CA PHE A 43 12.29 1.78 3.26
C PHE A 43 11.40 2.14 2.04
N ILE A 44 10.58 3.17 2.14
CA ILE A 44 9.66 3.56 1.06
C ILE A 44 10.37 3.76 -0.30
N PRO A 45 11.58 4.35 -0.38
CA PRO A 45 12.31 4.46 -1.64
C PRO A 45 12.54 3.12 -2.35
N VAL A 46 12.67 2.03 -1.59
CA VAL A 46 12.90 0.68 -2.15
C VAL A 46 11.70 0.17 -2.96
N LEU A 47 10.49 0.69 -2.69
CA LEU A 47 9.30 0.37 -3.47
C LEU A 47 9.39 0.89 -4.92
N GLU A 48 10.26 1.86 -5.22
CA GLU A 48 10.54 2.27 -6.60
C GLU A 48 11.28 1.17 -7.38
N ASP A 49 12.18 0.43 -6.73
CA ASP A 49 12.84 -0.72 -7.35
C ASP A 49 11.81 -1.81 -7.66
N VAL A 50 10.87 -2.03 -6.72
CA VAL A 50 9.78 -3.00 -6.94
C VAL A 50 8.87 -2.57 -8.09
N ARG A 51 8.53 -1.27 -8.18
CA ARG A 51 7.78 -0.68 -9.31
C ARG A 51 8.48 -0.94 -10.64
N CYS A 52 9.81 -0.90 -10.67
CA CYS A 52 10.63 -1.21 -11.85
C CYS A 52 10.74 -2.73 -12.14
N GLY A 53 10.17 -3.60 -11.32
CA GLY A 53 10.15 -5.05 -11.50
C GLY A 53 11.20 -5.83 -10.70
N TYR A 54 11.97 -5.16 -9.84
CA TYR A 54 12.97 -5.81 -8.98
C TYR A 54 12.31 -6.22 -7.65
N PRO A 55 12.22 -7.53 -7.32
CA PRO A 55 11.62 -7.95 -6.06
C PRO A 55 12.49 -7.54 -4.88
N VAL A 56 11.87 -7.27 -3.73
CA VAL A 56 12.55 -6.87 -2.50
C VAL A 56 12.09 -7.72 -1.33
N SER A 57 13.05 -8.13 -0.50
CA SER A 57 12.80 -8.78 0.80
C SER A 57 13.45 -7.97 1.91
N LEU A 58 12.73 -7.74 2.99
CA LEU A 58 13.21 -7.02 4.17
C LEU A 58 13.02 -7.88 5.43
N ASP A 59 13.91 -7.74 6.39
CA ASP A 59 13.82 -8.35 7.71
C ASP A 59 14.17 -7.35 8.81
N ALA A 60 14.07 -7.78 10.06
CA ALA A 60 14.37 -6.94 11.22
C ALA A 60 15.85 -6.51 11.32
N GLU A 61 16.77 -7.21 10.65
CA GLU A 61 18.20 -6.89 10.69
C GLU A 61 18.56 -5.85 9.63
N THR A 62 17.93 -5.93 8.46
CA THR A 62 18.22 -5.09 7.30
C THR A 62 17.43 -3.78 7.28
N MET A 63 16.21 -3.76 7.80
CA MET A 63 15.41 -2.54 7.94
C MET A 63 15.80 -1.79 9.22
N LEU A 64 16.47 -0.64 9.12
CA LEU A 64 16.92 0.10 10.30
C LEU A 64 15.84 0.99 10.93
N CYS A 65 14.82 1.38 10.18
CA CYS A 65 13.72 2.21 10.70
C CYS A 65 12.86 1.45 11.73
N GLY A 66 12.85 1.90 12.99
CA GLY A 66 12.09 1.25 14.07
C GLY A 66 10.58 1.24 13.83
N GLY A 67 10.01 2.36 13.35
CA GLY A 67 8.61 2.42 12.94
C GLY A 67 8.32 1.50 11.75
N GLY A 68 9.20 1.50 10.74
CA GLY A 68 9.07 0.61 9.59
C GLY A 68 9.02 -0.86 9.99
N LYS A 69 9.96 -1.32 10.85
CA LYS A 69 9.95 -2.70 11.39
C LYS A 69 8.63 -3.05 12.05
N CYS A 70 8.15 -2.16 12.90
CA CYS A 70 6.95 -2.38 13.68
C CYS A 70 5.70 -2.46 12.77
N TYR A 71 5.48 -1.48 11.90
CA TYR A 71 4.31 -1.44 11.03
C TYR A 71 4.34 -2.50 9.92
N CYS A 72 5.51 -3.00 9.58
CA CYS A 72 5.68 -4.17 8.72
C CYS A 72 5.60 -5.51 9.49
N GLY A 73 5.34 -5.52 10.78
CA GLY A 73 5.23 -6.75 11.58
C GLY A 73 6.54 -7.49 11.81
N LEU A 74 7.71 -6.85 11.65
CA LEU A 74 9.02 -7.47 11.82
C LEU A 74 9.59 -7.34 13.24
N ALA A 75 9.10 -6.41 14.04
CA ALA A 75 9.54 -6.17 15.40
C ALA A 75 8.45 -5.46 16.23
N PRO A 76 8.48 -5.53 17.57
CA PRO A 76 7.58 -4.75 18.41
C PRO A 76 7.86 -3.24 18.28
N LEU A 77 6.87 -2.43 18.66
CA LEU A 77 7.01 -0.98 18.65
C LEU A 77 8.10 -0.54 19.65
N PRO A 78 9.12 0.24 19.21
CA PRO A 78 10.10 0.77 20.14
C PRO A 78 9.46 1.75 21.14
N ALA A 79 9.80 1.61 22.43
CA ALA A 79 9.22 2.40 23.51
C ALA A 79 9.40 3.93 23.36
N TYR A 80 10.40 4.38 22.61
CA TYR A 80 10.65 5.80 22.37
C TYR A 80 9.71 6.45 21.34
N VAL A 81 8.98 5.67 20.54
CA VAL A 81 8.20 6.19 19.40
C VAL A 81 7.14 7.21 19.82
N PRO A 82 6.33 7.01 20.89
CA PRO A 82 5.35 8.01 21.27
C PRO A 82 5.98 9.37 21.60
N THR A 83 7.03 9.38 22.39
CA THR A 83 7.77 10.61 22.75
C THR A 83 8.46 11.24 21.54
N PHE A 84 9.06 10.41 20.67
CA PHE A 84 9.72 10.89 19.47
C PHE A 84 8.73 11.60 18.51
N VAL A 85 7.58 10.99 18.23
CA VAL A 85 6.57 11.54 17.33
C VAL A 85 5.94 12.82 17.87
N SER A 86 5.76 12.92 19.21
CA SER A 86 5.17 14.11 19.83
C SER A 86 6.17 15.24 20.09
N GLU A 87 7.35 14.93 20.67
CA GLU A 87 8.28 15.94 21.16
C GLU A 87 9.41 16.28 20.17
N LYS A 88 9.75 15.38 19.25
CA LYS A 88 10.82 15.61 18.26
C LYS A 88 10.28 15.94 16.89
N GLU A 89 9.27 15.19 16.43
CA GLU A 89 8.65 15.44 15.14
C GLU A 89 7.45 16.39 15.20
N HIS A 90 6.87 16.59 16.39
CA HIS A 90 5.71 17.47 16.61
C HIS A 90 4.47 17.13 15.78
N TYR A 91 4.27 15.85 15.44
CA TYR A 91 3.11 15.40 14.68
C TYR A 91 1.86 15.15 15.52
N LYS A 92 2.00 15.01 16.82
CA LYS A 92 0.91 14.90 17.80
C LYS A 92 1.17 15.77 19.00
N ALA A 93 0.12 16.26 19.61
CA ALA A 93 0.21 17.17 20.75
C ALA A 93 0.76 16.52 22.03
N SER A 94 0.69 15.17 22.15
CA SER A 94 1.26 14.46 23.29
C SER A 94 1.59 13.00 22.94
N ALA A 95 2.43 12.36 23.77
CA ALA A 95 2.77 10.96 23.67
C ALA A 95 1.54 10.05 23.86
N GLU A 96 0.63 10.40 24.78
CA GLU A 96 -0.61 9.63 25.01
C GLU A 96 -1.51 9.60 23.76
N LEU A 97 -1.56 10.70 22.98
CA LEU A 97 -2.31 10.71 21.73
C LEU A 97 -1.66 9.82 20.67
N VAL A 98 -0.33 9.73 20.66
CA VAL A 98 0.40 8.78 19.79
C VAL A 98 0.09 7.35 20.20
N GLU A 99 0.20 7.02 21.47
CA GLU A 99 -0.09 5.70 22.03
C GLU A 99 -1.53 5.25 21.68
N LYS A 100 -2.49 6.15 21.88
CA LYS A 100 -3.90 5.90 21.53
C LYS A 100 -4.09 5.69 20.02
N ALA A 101 -3.42 6.45 19.18
CA ALA A 101 -3.50 6.26 17.73
C ALA A 101 -2.89 4.92 17.29
N ILE A 102 -1.75 4.54 17.88
CA ILE A 102 -1.08 3.26 17.59
C ILE A 102 -1.89 2.07 18.12
N SER A 103 -2.52 2.18 19.29
CA SER A 103 -3.33 1.08 19.84
C SER A 103 -4.49 0.66 18.94
N HIS A 104 -5.02 1.59 18.13
CA HIS A 104 -6.05 1.27 17.15
C HIS A 104 -5.54 0.47 15.93
N MET A 105 -4.22 0.39 15.73
CA MET A 105 -3.63 -0.32 14.59
C MET A 105 -3.46 -1.82 14.86
N ASP A 106 -3.66 -2.28 16.10
CA ASP A 106 -3.51 -3.68 16.52
C ASP A 106 -2.25 -4.33 15.95
N ILE A 107 -1.08 -3.74 16.26
CA ILE A 107 0.19 -4.16 15.69
C ILE A 107 0.60 -5.51 16.27
N GLN A 108 0.72 -6.51 15.40
CA GLN A 108 1.20 -7.83 15.73
C GLN A 108 2.56 -8.06 15.08
N VAL A 109 3.45 -8.77 15.79
CA VAL A 109 4.71 -9.25 15.19
C VAL A 109 4.40 -10.53 14.43
N SER A 110 4.76 -10.54 13.17
CA SER A 110 4.61 -11.71 12.31
C SER A 110 5.47 -12.88 12.80
N PRO A 111 5.00 -14.13 12.74
CA PRO A 111 5.84 -15.29 13.01
C PRO A 111 6.91 -15.53 11.92
N TYR A 112 6.75 -14.90 10.76
CA TYR A 112 7.66 -15.03 9.63
C TYR A 112 8.81 -14.05 9.70
N ARG A 113 9.97 -14.45 9.15
CA ARG A 113 11.19 -13.64 9.18
C ARG A 113 11.17 -12.45 8.24
N TYR A 114 10.61 -12.62 7.02
CA TYR A 114 10.70 -11.62 5.96
C TYR A 114 9.33 -11.04 5.60
N ILE A 115 9.33 -9.75 5.22
CA ILE A 115 8.29 -9.16 4.39
C ILE A 115 8.83 -9.02 2.98
N ASN A 116 8.06 -9.46 1.99
CA ASN A 116 8.41 -9.45 0.58
C ASN A 116 7.51 -8.49 -0.20
N PHE A 117 8.08 -7.86 -1.21
CA PHE A 117 7.39 -6.95 -2.12
C PHE A 117 7.73 -7.33 -3.55
N GLN A 118 6.72 -7.47 -4.40
CA GLN A 118 6.89 -7.76 -5.81
C GLN A 118 5.73 -7.18 -6.62
N ARG A 119 5.98 -6.77 -7.85
CA ARG A 119 4.89 -6.42 -8.76
C ARG A 119 3.95 -7.61 -8.96
N LEU A 120 2.65 -7.32 -8.97
CA LEU A 120 1.61 -8.37 -9.00
C LEU A 120 1.67 -9.22 -10.27
N ASP A 121 2.06 -8.63 -11.42
CA ASP A 121 2.22 -9.32 -12.71
C ASP A 121 3.39 -10.31 -12.74
N LEU A 122 4.37 -10.14 -11.85
CA LEU A 122 5.56 -11.00 -11.73
C LEU A 122 5.43 -12.04 -10.62
N MET A 123 4.31 -12.03 -9.89
CA MET A 123 4.11 -12.88 -8.72
C MET A 123 3.60 -14.26 -9.11
N ASP A 124 4.16 -15.32 -8.52
CA ASP A 124 3.69 -16.69 -8.70
C ASP A 124 2.25 -16.86 -8.23
N GLU A 125 1.46 -17.68 -8.94
CA GLU A 125 0.03 -17.89 -8.66
C GLU A 125 -0.25 -18.46 -7.27
N GLY A 126 0.62 -19.32 -6.75
CA GLY A 126 0.44 -19.99 -5.46
C GLY A 126 0.76 -19.13 -4.23
N ILE A 127 1.32 -17.92 -4.40
CA ILE A 127 1.69 -17.06 -3.28
C ILE A 127 0.45 -16.30 -2.78
N ASP A 128 0.17 -16.44 -1.47
CA ASP A 128 -0.80 -15.61 -0.77
C ASP A 128 -0.18 -14.28 -0.36
N TYR A 129 -0.97 -13.19 -0.35
CA TYR A 129 -0.51 -11.83 -0.07
C TYR A 129 -1.57 -11.05 0.72
N TYR A 130 -1.17 -9.99 1.41
CA TYR A 130 -2.08 -9.17 2.22
C TYR A 130 -2.89 -8.18 1.40
N GLY A 131 -2.30 -7.66 0.35
CA GLY A 131 -2.91 -6.65 -0.50
C GLY A 131 -1.90 -6.03 -1.46
N VAL A 132 -2.29 -4.95 -2.12
CA VAL A 132 -1.45 -4.26 -3.09
C VAL A 132 -1.27 -2.79 -2.76
N LEU A 133 -0.13 -2.25 -3.19
CA LEU A 133 0.26 -0.84 -3.12
C LEU A 133 0.39 -0.31 -4.55
N ILE A 134 -0.19 0.86 -4.82
CA ILE A 134 -0.17 1.48 -6.15
C ILE A 134 0.29 2.92 -6.01
N PHE A 135 1.42 3.28 -6.61
CA PHE A 135 1.82 4.68 -6.78
C PHE A 135 0.84 5.38 -7.72
N ALA A 136 0.24 6.44 -7.29
CA ALA A 136 -0.86 7.05 -8.01
C ALA A 136 -0.76 8.59 -8.04
N SER A 137 -0.77 9.15 -9.25
CA SER A 137 -1.01 10.58 -9.45
C SER A 137 -2.46 10.93 -9.08
N PRO A 138 -2.83 12.21 -8.94
CA PRO A 138 -4.22 12.60 -8.70
C PRO A 138 -5.20 12.04 -9.73
N ASP A 139 -4.81 11.96 -11.00
CA ASP A 139 -5.64 11.41 -12.06
C ASP A 139 -5.86 9.89 -11.88
N VAL A 140 -4.79 9.14 -11.59
CA VAL A 140 -4.88 7.70 -11.28
C VAL A 140 -5.70 7.48 -10.01
N LEU A 141 -5.48 8.27 -8.95
CA LEU A 141 -6.27 8.20 -7.71
C LEU A 141 -7.76 8.39 -7.96
N SER A 142 -8.14 9.32 -8.84
CA SER A 142 -9.56 9.55 -9.15
C SER A 142 -10.25 8.30 -9.72
N GLY A 143 -9.54 7.53 -10.53
CA GLY A 143 -10.02 6.25 -11.05
C GLY A 143 -10.05 5.15 -9.99
N LEU A 144 -8.99 5.02 -9.18
CA LEU A 144 -8.90 4.01 -8.11
C LEU A 144 -9.99 4.23 -7.05
N VAL A 145 -10.22 5.47 -6.64
CA VAL A 145 -11.30 5.83 -5.73
C VAL A 145 -12.66 5.49 -6.34
N SER A 146 -12.90 5.87 -7.60
CA SER A 146 -14.16 5.53 -8.28
C SER A 146 -14.39 4.02 -8.36
N TRP A 147 -13.34 3.25 -8.56
CA TRP A 147 -13.40 1.79 -8.57
C TRP A 147 -13.74 1.23 -7.17
N ALA A 148 -13.10 1.76 -6.11
CA ALA A 148 -13.38 1.34 -4.74
C ALA A 148 -14.81 1.67 -4.26
N TYR A 149 -15.47 2.67 -4.84
CA TYR A 149 -16.85 3.03 -4.52
C TYR A 149 -17.90 2.38 -5.42
N TYR A 150 -17.50 1.69 -6.49
CA TYR A 150 -18.45 1.20 -7.51
C TYR A 150 -19.53 0.27 -6.95
N ASP A 151 -19.17 -0.68 -6.12
CA ASP A 151 -20.05 -1.69 -5.50
C ASP A 151 -20.23 -1.46 -3.98
N ASN A 152 -19.91 -0.25 -3.50
CA ASN A 152 -19.90 0.07 -2.09
C ASN A 152 -20.65 1.37 -1.79
N ALA A 153 -21.72 1.28 -1.01
CA ALA A 153 -22.51 2.43 -0.57
C ALA A 153 -21.92 3.14 0.67
N SER A 154 -20.89 2.58 1.32
CA SER A 154 -20.24 3.20 2.47
C SER A 154 -19.52 4.48 2.07
N GLN A 155 -19.65 5.52 2.87
CA GLN A 155 -18.85 6.75 2.70
C GLN A 155 -17.38 6.55 3.10
N ASP A 156 -17.06 5.43 3.75
CA ASP A 156 -15.74 5.07 4.26
C ASP A 156 -15.03 4.01 3.40
N ALA A 157 -15.47 3.81 2.13
CA ALA A 157 -14.82 2.86 1.22
C ALA A 157 -13.33 3.16 0.99
N VAL A 158 -12.94 4.44 1.11
CA VAL A 158 -11.55 4.88 1.04
C VAL A 158 -11.26 5.78 2.23
N ALA A 159 -10.26 5.41 3.04
CA ALA A 159 -9.79 6.18 4.19
C ALA A 159 -8.44 6.84 3.92
N VAL A 160 -8.20 7.94 4.61
CA VAL A 160 -6.92 8.65 4.64
C VAL A 160 -6.43 8.66 6.09
N PRO A 161 -5.92 7.54 6.62
CA PRO A 161 -5.44 7.49 7.98
C PRO A 161 -4.18 8.35 8.12
N TRP A 162 -4.13 9.18 9.16
CA TRP A 162 -2.90 9.88 9.46
C TRP A 162 -1.89 8.91 10.10
N GLY A 163 -0.67 8.89 9.58
CA GLY A 163 0.43 8.07 10.09
C GLY A 163 1.62 8.06 9.14
N SER A 164 2.69 7.40 9.54
CA SER A 164 3.83 7.17 8.65
C SER A 164 3.42 6.38 7.41
N GLY A 165 4.17 6.49 6.32
CA GLY A 165 3.85 5.80 5.07
C GLY A 165 3.57 4.31 5.26
N CYS A 166 4.37 3.61 6.08
CA CYS A 166 4.19 2.19 6.37
C CYS A 166 2.98 1.90 7.27
N SER A 167 2.64 2.77 8.23
CA SER A 167 1.46 2.56 9.08
C SER A 167 0.16 2.79 8.30
N ALA A 168 0.11 3.86 7.51
CA ALA A 168 -1.08 4.26 6.76
C ALA A 168 -1.38 3.35 5.55
N THR A 169 -0.42 2.57 5.08
CA THR A 169 -0.59 1.68 3.92
C THR A 169 -0.40 0.22 4.29
N ILE A 170 0.78 -0.20 4.72
CA ILE A 170 1.09 -1.62 4.94
C ILE A 170 0.32 -2.16 6.15
N ARG A 171 0.47 -1.54 7.34
CA ARG A 171 -0.25 -2.04 8.53
C ARG A 171 -1.76 -1.91 8.39
N ALA A 172 -2.24 -0.82 7.80
CA ALA A 172 -3.67 -0.64 7.55
C ALA A 172 -4.23 -1.75 6.66
N VAL A 173 -3.54 -2.10 5.58
CA VAL A 173 -3.93 -3.20 4.66
C VAL A 173 -3.87 -4.56 5.35
N ILE A 174 -2.81 -4.87 6.10
CA ILE A 174 -2.71 -6.14 6.85
C ILE A 174 -3.91 -6.28 7.78
N ARG A 175 -4.17 -5.24 8.59
CA ARG A 175 -5.28 -5.26 9.55
C ARG A 175 -6.63 -5.41 8.86
N GLU A 176 -6.86 -4.66 7.80
CA GLU A 176 -8.13 -4.71 7.07
C GLU A 176 -8.34 -6.07 6.41
N ASN A 177 -7.28 -6.68 5.87
CA ASN A 177 -7.35 -8.02 5.31
C ASN A 177 -7.62 -9.09 6.38
N GLU A 178 -7.01 -8.98 7.57
CA GLU A 178 -7.29 -9.84 8.72
C GLU A 178 -8.75 -9.76 9.18
N LEU A 179 -9.36 -8.58 9.09
CA LEU A 179 -10.75 -8.32 9.45
C LEU A 179 -11.75 -8.66 8.34
N MET A 180 -11.29 -9.09 7.17
CA MET A 180 -12.12 -9.25 5.97
C MET A 180 -12.90 -7.98 5.62
N GLY A 181 -12.29 -6.82 5.90
CA GLY A 181 -12.86 -5.51 5.67
C GLY A 181 -12.81 -5.10 4.20
N ARG A 182 -13.51 -4.00 3.87
CA ARG A 182 -13.68 -3.50 2.50
C ARG A 182 -13.05 -2.12 2.26
N GLN A 183 -12.29 -1.60 3.24
CA GLN A 183 -11.73 -0.27 3.18
C GLN A 183 -10.41 -0.26 2.41
N CYS A 184 -10.27 0.65 1.45
CA CYS A 184 -9.00 1.01 0.80
C CYS A 184 -8.37 2.20 1.51
N PHE A 185 -7.09 2.45 1.29
CA PHE A 185 -6.36 3.50 1.98
C PHE A 185 -5.58 4.38 1.01
N ILE A 186 -5.52 5.68 1.32
CA ILE A 186 -4.58 6.60 0.68
C ILE A 186 -3.55 7.02 1.72
N GLY A 187 -2.28 6.78 1.43
CA GLY A 187 -1.15 7.11 2.29
C GLY A 187 -0.12 8.00 1.63
N PHE A 188 1.02 8.19 2.30
CA PHE A 188 2.14 9.04 1.88
C PHE A 188 1.86 10.54 2.01
N PHE A 189 0.96 10.92 2.90
CA PHE A 189 0.77 12.32 3.31
C PHE A 189 1.76 12.77 4.40
N ASP A 190 2.40 11.84 5.07
CA ASP A 190 3.38 12.09 6.11
C ASP A 190 4.57 12.87 5.55
N PRO A 191 4.91 14.06 6.12
CA PRO A 191 6.04 14.87 5.65
C PRO A 191 7.38 14.15 5.65
N THR A 192 7.59 13.11 6.48
CA THR A 192 8.83 12.32 6.47
C THR A 192 8.96 11.41 5.26
N VAL A 193 7.85 11.00 4.67
CA VAL A 193 7.80 10.18 3.44
C VAL A 193 7.94 11.05 2.19
N ARG A 194 7.35 12.25 2.18
CA ARG A 194 7.26 13.10 0.97
C ARG A 194 8.58 13.35 0.23
N PRO A 195 9.73 13.56 0.90
CA PRO A 195 11.01 13.68 0.22
C PRO A 195 11.48 12.43 -0.52
N ASN A 196 10.91 11.25 -0.19
CA ASN A 196 11.33 9.94 -0.67
C ASN A 196 10.45 9.41 -1.82
N VAL A 197 9.46 10.18 -2.28
CA VAL A 197 8.53 9.80 -3.34
C VAL A 197 8.32 10.96 -4.31
N ASN A 198 7.83 10.66 -5.51
CA ASN A 198 7.50 11.72 -6.47
C ASN A 198 6.48 12.70 -5.86
N LYS A 199 6.75 14.00 -6.01
CA LYS A 199 5.90 15.09 -5.46
C LYS A 199 4.44 15.02 -5.90
N ASN A 200 4.17 14.43 -7.07
CA ASN A 200 2.84 14.31 -7.67
C ASN A 200 2.20 12.94 -7.44
N GLU A 201 2.78 12.07 -6.60
CA GLU A 201 2.25 10.75 -6.32
C GLU A 201 1.94 10.58 -4.83
N LEU A 202 0.90 9.80 -4.58
CA LEU A 202 0.52 9.24 -3.30
C LEU A 202 0.48 7.71 -3.43
N MET A 203 0.22 7.01 -2.34
CA MET A 203 0.06 5.56 -2.36
C MET A 203 -1.42 5.21 -2.17
N PHE A 204 -1.99 4.45 -3.11
CA PHE A 204 -3.27 3.80 -2.93
C PHE A 204 -3.04 2.35 -2.52
N ALA A 205 -3.66 1.92 -1.43
CA ALA A 205 -3.45 0.60 -0.85
C ALA A 205 -4.78 -0.16 -0.76
N ILE A 206 -4.81 -1.39 -1.26
CA ILE A 206 -6.01 -2.22 -1.35
C ILE A 206 -5.75 -3.55 -0.66
N PRO A 207 -6.53 -3.95 0.36
CA PRO A 207 -6.48 -5.30 0.93
C PRO A 207 -6.82 -6.35 -0.13
N LYS A 208 -6.23 -7.54 -0.03
CA LYS A 208 -6.46 -8.62 -1.01
C LYS A 208 -7.95 -8.97 -1.15
N SER A 209 -8.65 -9.15 -0.01
CA SER A 209 -10.08 -9.47 -0.02
C SER A 209 -10.88 -8.44 -0.82
N ARG A 210 -10.57 -7.15 -0.63
CA ARG A 210 -11.23 -6.06 -1.35
C ARG A 210 -10.83 -6.01 -2.82
N LEU A 211 -9.57 -6.25 -3.14
CA LEU A 211 -9.08 -6.29 -4.52
C LEU A 211 -9.78 -7.39 -5.33
N GLU A 212 -9.99 -8.55 -4.72
CA GLU A 212 -10.71 -9.67 -5.35
C GLU A 212 -12.15 -9.29 -5.69
N GLU A 213 -12.88 -8.63 -4.79
CA GLU A 213 -14.23 -8.11 -5.05
C GLU A 213 -14.23 -7.04 -6.15
N MET A 214 -13.36 -6.05 -6.05
CA MET A 214 -13.26 -4.96 -7.03
C MET A 214 -12.94 -5.47 -8.44
N ALA A 215 -12.12 -6.50 -8.54
CA ALA A 215 -11.73 -7.08 -9.82
C ALA A 215 -12.90 -7.72 -10.59
N GLU A 216 -13.90 -8.26 -9.88
CA GLU A 216 -15.10 -8.84 -10.52
C GLU A 216 -15.86 -7.81 -11.36
N TYR A 217 -15.81 -6.53 -10.98
CA TYR A 217 -16.60 -5.45 -11.58
C TYR A 217 -15.79 -4.43 -12.36
N ILE A 218 -14.47 -4.55 -12.48
CA ILE A 218 -13.63 -3.50 -13.07
C ILE A 218 -14.13 -3.07 -14.46
N ARG A 219 -14.55 -4.02 -15.29
CA ARG A 219 -15.04 -3.78 -16.66
C ARG A 219 -16.42 -3.10 -16.70
N ASP A 220 -17.19 -3.19 -15.64
CA ASP A 220 -18.52 -2.58 -15.53
C ASP A 220 -18.45 -1.14 -15.02
N THR A 221 -17.30 -0.73 -14.48
CA THR A 221 -17.08 0.59 -13.90
C THR A 221 -16.98 1.71 -14.93
N CYS A 222 -16.93 2.95 -14.45
CA CYS A 222 -16.66 4.11 -15.28
C CYS A 222 -15.27 4.06 -15.96
N LEU A 223 -14.35 3.21 -15.48
CA LEU A 223 -13.01 3.04 -16.06
C LEU A 223 -13.04 2.49 -17.49
N PHE A 224 -14.09 1.74 -17.84
CA PHE A 224 -14.31 1.23 -19.20
C PHE A 224 -15.44 1.96 -19.93
N ASN A 225 -16.46 2.40 -19.19
CA ASN A 225 -17.72 2.87 -19.75
C ASN A 225 -17.93 4.40 -19.61
N GLY A 226 -17.05 5.11 -18.91
CA GLY A 226 -17.23 6.52 -18.55
C GLY A 226 -16.55 7.49 -19.52
N LYS A 227 -17.32 8.36 -20.19
CA LYS A 227 -16.77 9.42 -21.07
C LYS A 227 -15.84 10.40 -20.35
N ALA A 228 -16.10 10.69 -19.08
CA ALA A 228 -15.24 11.57 -18.28
C ALA A 228 -13.89 10.89 -18.02
N TRP A 229 -13.91 9.59 -17.71
CA TRP A 229 -12.70 8.82 -17.48
C TRP A 229 -11.80 8.73 -18.73
N GLN A 230 -12.37 8.60 -19.90
CA GLN A 230 -11.58 8.60 -21.16
C GLN A 230 -10.68 9.83 -21.26
N LYS A 231 -11.19 11.02 -20.93
CA LYS A 231 -10.40 12.26 -20.92
C LYS A 231 -9.29 12.26 -19.86
N VAL A 232 -9.58 11.70 -18.67
CA VAL A 232 -8.56 11.55 -17.61
C VAL A 232 -7.48 10.57 -18.04
N ARG A 233 -7.87 9.44 -18.63
CA ARG A 233 -6.96 8.41 -19.12
C ARG A 233 -6.00 8.93 -20.22
N GLU A 234 -6.47 9.79 -21.11
CA GLU A 234 -5.64 10.49 -22.10
C GLU A 234 -4.57 11.38 -21.42
N ARG A 235 -4.90 12.04 -20.31
CA ARG A 235 -3.92 12.82 -19.53
C ARG A 235 -2.89 11.95 -18.81
N ILE A 236 -3.28 10.75 -18.34
CA ILE A 236 -2.37 9.78 -17.75
C ILE A 236 -1.39 9.26 -18.81
N ASN A 237 -1.86 9.11 -20.06
CA ASN A 237 -1.12 8.52 -21.16
C ASN A 237 -1.03 9.53 -22.35
N PRO A 238 -0.28 10.63 -22.20
CA PRO A 238 -0.06 11.53 -23.30
C PRO A 238 0.71 10.81 -24.42
N GLU A 239 0.35 11.11 -25.67
CA GLU A 239 1.00 10.59 -26.89
C GLU A 239 2.49 10.97 -26.98
#